data_bf865ffb4435895449d305c432dbbcb1
#
_entry.id   bf865ffb4435895449d305c432dbbcb1
#
_cell.length_a   1.000
_cell.length_b   1.000
_cell.length_c   1.000
_cell.angle_alpha   90.00
_cell.angle_beta   90.00
_cell.angle_gamma   90.00
#
_symmetry.space_group_name_H-M   'P 1'
#
loop_
_entity.id
_entity.type
_entity.pdbx_description
1 polymer ?
#
loop_
_entity_poly.entity_id
_entity_poly.type
_entity_poly.pdbx_seq_one_letter_code
_entity_poly.pdbx_strand_id
1 'polypeptide(L)'
;MPGPVQSIERAAAILRLLARGSGRLGVGEIATSLELAKGTTHGILRTLQGVGFVEQDKASGKYQLGAALLHLGTSYLDVNELRSRAINWADALASRSGEAVRIGTLLDGKVLVVHHVFRPDDSLQSLDVGALLPLHASALGKVLLAYDTQAAAELRETELAPLTRRTLVTTAALRRELTKVREHGYAAEIEESTLGQASIAAPIRGYGGLVVGAISITGAVDRLCPSTGKPDPALAEAVQNAAQMISRDLGAGRW
;
A
#
# COMPACT_ATOMS: atom_id res chain seq x y z
N MET A 1 15.28 0.74 -29.66
CA MET A 1 14.48 1.68 -28.89
C MET A 1 15.41 2.64 -28.14
N PRO A 2 15.14 3.95 -28.07
CA PRO A 2 15.93 4.83 -27.21
C PRO A 2 15.84 4.33 -25.77
N GLY A 3 16.97 4.30 -25.07
CA GLY A 3 17.05 3.89 -23.65
C GLY A 3 16.36 4.88 -22.72
N PRO A 4 16.18 4.52 -21.44
CA PRO A 4 15.56 5.40 -20.45
C PRO A 4 16.37 6.70 -20.30
N VAL A 5 15.66 7.80 -20.02
CA VAL A 5 16.27 9.12 -19.83
C VAL A 5 16.84 9.23 -18.42
N GLN A 6 18.14 9.10 -18.30
CA GLN A 6 18.88 9.00 -17.04
C GLN A 6 18.60 10.17 -16.06
N SER A 7 18.35 11.39 -16.56
CA SER A 7 18.02 12.53 -15.71
C SER A 7 16.64 12.38 -15.04
N ILE A 8 15.68 11.77 -15.71
CA ILE A 8 14.35 11.50 -15.16
C ILE A 8 14.43 10.40 -14.10
N GLU A 9 15.18 9.32 -14.36
CA GLU A 9 15.39 8.25 -13.38
C GLU A 9 16.04 8.79 -12.10
N ARG A 10 17.08 9.62 -12.24
CA ARG A 10 17.74 10.26 -11.11
C ARG A 10 16.83 11.21 -10.34
N ALA A 11 15.99 11.99 -11.03
CA ALA A 11 15.00 12.85 -10.42
C ALA A 11 13.98 12.04 -9.60
N ALA A 12 13.46 10.96 -10.18
CA ALA A 12 12.55 10.04 -9.49
C ALA A 12 13.22 9.38 -8.26
N ALA A 13 14.50 8.99 -8.36
CA ALA A 13 15.25 8.43 -7.24
C ALA A 13 15.42 9.43 -6.09
N ILE A 14 15.68 10.71 -6.40
CA ILE A 14 15.76 11.78 -5.40
C ILE A 14 14.42 11.97 -4.68
N LEU A 15 13.30 12.04 -5.43
CA LEU A 15 11.96 12.18 -4.85
C LEU A 15 11.61 11.00 -3.93
N ARG A 16 11.91 9.76 -4.37
CA ARG A 16 11.70 8.55 -3.55
C ARG A 16 12.56 8.55 -2.29
N LEU A 17 13.79 9.04 -2.36
CA LEU A 17 14.69 9.15 -1.21
C LEU A 17 14.14 10.17 -0.18
N LEU A 18 13.70 11.35 -0.64
CA LEU A 18 13.10 12.38 0.20
C LEU A 18 11.76 11.95 0.82
N ALA A 19 11.03 11.03 0.18
CA ALA A 19 9.79 10.46 0.72
C ALA A 19 10.02 9.49 1.89
N ARG A 20 11.27 9.06 2.16
CA ARG A 20 11.62 8.10 3.20
C ARG A 20 12.19 8.81 4.44
N GLY A 21 12.08 8.18 5.59
CA GLY A 21 12.71 8.65 6.83
C GLY A 21 12.21 10.01 7.31
N SER A 22 13.13 10.90 7.73
CA SER A 22 12.82 12.25 8.24
C SER A 22 12.31 13.22 7.17
N GLY A 23 12.35 12.85 5.91
CA GLY A 23 11.91 13.69 4.80
C GLY A 23 12.77 14.93 4.49
N ARG A 24 13.88 15.13 5.21
CA ARG A 24 14.76 16.32 5.04
C ARG A 24 16.22 15.91 4.91
N LEU A 25 16.82 16.13 3.74
CA LEU A 25 18.20 15.77 3.44
C LEU A 25 18.97 16.92 2.79
N GLY A 26 20.25 17.07 3.13
CA GLY A 26 21.16 17.97 2.44
C GLY A 26 21.59 17.42 1.07
N VAL A 27 22.05 18.32 0.18
CA VAL A 27 22.53 17.91 -1.15
C VAL A 27 23.65 16.87 -1.11
N GLY A 28 24.54 16.94 -0.10
CA GLY A 28 25.61 15.96 0.10
C GLY A 28 25.09 14.60 0.52
N GLU A 29 24.11 14.56 1.44
CA GLU A 29 23.47 13.33 1.91
C GLU A 29 22.75 12.61 0.75
N ILE A 30 22.01 13.37 -0.09
CA ILE A 30 21.33 12.85 -1.27
C ILE A 30 22.34 12.31 -2.29
N ALA A 31 23.40 13.08 -2.58
CA ALA A 31 24.44 12.69 -3.53
C ALA A 31 25.12 11.38 -3.13
N THR A 32 25.48 11.25 -1.85
CA THR A 32 26.10 10.02 -1.30
C THR A 32 25.14 8.84 -1.34
N SER A 33 23.88 9.03 -0.91
CA SER A 33 22.89 7.94 -0.86
C SER A 33 22.52 7.38 -2.24
N LEU A 34 22.65 8.18 -3.30
CA LEU A 34 22.32 7.79 -4.67
C LEU A 34 23.55 7.61 -5.57
N GLU A 35 24.75 7.69 -4.99
CA GLU A 35 26.03 7.59 -5.73
C GLU A 35 26.12 8.56 -6.92
N LEU A 36 25.63 9.80 -6.72
CA LEU A 36 25.63 10.83 -7.74
C LEU A 36 26.69 11.90 -7.47
N ALA A 37 27.23 12.49 -8.52
CA ALA A 37 28.08 13.68 -8.37
C ALA A 37 27.25 14.84 -7.76
N LYS A 38 27.82 15.56 -6.78
CA LYS A 38 27.16 16.67 -6.07
C LYS A 38 26.62 17.75 -7.00
N GLY A 39 27.36 18.08 -8.08
CA GLY A 39 26.91 19.03 -9.12
C GLY A 39 25.67 18.54 -9.87
N THR A 40 25.63 17.26 -10.25
CA THR A 40 24.46 16.64 -10.90
C THR A 40 23.25 16.67 -9.98
N THR A 41 23.43 16.26 -8.71
CA THR A 41 22.37 16.26 -7.69
C THR A 41 21.80 17.67 -7.49
N HIS A 42 22.68 18.67 -7.38
CA HIS A 42 22.26 20.07 -7.23
C HIS A 42 21.48 20.58 -8.46
N GLY A 43 21.92 20.24 -9.68
CA GLY A 43 21.22 20.59 -10.92
C GLY A 43 19.81 20.00 -10.98
N ILE A 44 19.66 18.72 -10.62
CA ILE A 44 18.35 18.05 -10.58
C ILE A 44 17.45 18.67 -9.49
N LEU A 45 17.97 18.89 -8.27
CA LEU A 45 17.23 19.52 -7.18
C LEU A 45 16.73 20.91 -7.55
N ARG A 46 17.56 21.72 -8.23
CA ARG A 46 17.16 23.05 -8.72
C ARG A 46 16.01 22.97 -9.73
N THR A 47 16.04 21.97 -10.64
CA THR A 47 14.95 21.75 -11.59
C THR A 47 13.67 21.31 -10.88
N LEU A 48 13.76 20.34 -9.94
CA LEU A 48 12.63 19.89 -9.15
C LEU A 48 12.04 21.00 -8.28
N GLN A 49 12.88 21.90 -7.77
CA GLN A 49 12.45 23.09 -7.02
C GLN A 49 11.71 24.09 -7.93
N GLY A 50 12.21 24.29 -9.16
CA GLY A 50 11.56 25.17 -10.14
C GLY A 50 10.15 24.73 -10.53
N VAL A 51 9.84 23.40 -10.50
CA VAL A 51 8.50 22.85 -10.75
C VAL A 51 7.71 22.59 -9.46
N GLY A 52 8.25 22.95 -8.28
CA GLY A 52 7.57 22.82 -7.00
C GLY A 52 7.51 21.40 -6.43
N PHE A 53 8.25 20.43 -6.98
CA PHE A 53 8.30 19.05 -6.49
C PHE A 53 9.23 18.87 -5.28
N VAL A 54 10.16 19.80 -5.12
CA VAL A 54 11.07 19.85 -3.98
C VAL A 54 11.11 21.29 -3.46
N GLU A 55 11.23 21.43 -2.15
CA GLU A 55 11.43 22.70 -1.46
C GLU A 55 12.73 22.64 -0.66
N GLN A 56 13.40 23.80 -0.53
CA GLN A 56 14.57 23.92 0.31
C GLN A 56 14.24 24.76 1.56
N ASP A 57 14.43 24.18 2.72
CA ASP A 57 14.33 24.88 4.00
C ASP A 57 15.45 25.93 4.09
N LYS A 58 15.06 27.19 4.20
CA LYS A 58 16.01 28.32 4.22
C LYS A 58 16.93 28.35 5.46
N ALA A 59 16.46 27.79 6.57
CA ALA A 59 17.21 27.81 7.82
C ALA A 59 18.29 26.71 7.87
N SER A 60 17.94 25.49 7.44
CA SER A 60 18.85 24.33 7.46
C SER A 60 19.56 24.08 6.13
N GLY A 61 19.10 24.67 5.02
CA GLY A 61 19.58 24.39 3.68
C GLY A 61 19.23 22.99 3.17
N LYS A 62 18.42 22.21 3.91
CA LYS A 62 17.99 20.87 3.55
C LYS A 62 16.81 20.89 2.60
N TYR A 63 16.71 19.84 1.77
CA TYR A 63 15.64 19.65 0.81
C TYR A 63 14.57 18.71 1.35
N GLN A 64 13.31 18.98 1.02
CA GLN A 64 12.14 18.18 1.33
C GLN A 64 11.20 18.12 0.14
N LEU A 65 10.19 17.23 0.17
CA LEU A 65 9.15 17.18 -0.87
C LEU A 65 8.36 18.49 -0.86
N GLY A 66 8.02 18.98 -2.07
CA GLY A 66 7.24 20.20 -2.29
C GLY A 66 5.75 19.94 -2.46
N ALA A 67 4.94 20.98 -2.20
CA ALA A 67 3.48 20.90 -2.20
C ALA A 67 2.87 20.53 -3.57
N ALA A 68 3.55 20.79 -4.69
CA ALA A 68 3.08 20.39 -6.02
C ALA A 68 2.89 18.87 -6.17
N LEU A 69 3.65 18.05 -5.42
CA LEU A 69 3.47 16.60 -5.42
C LEU A 69 2.15 16.18 -4.77
N LEU A 70 1.68 16.91 -3.75
CA LEU A 70 0.37 16.67 -3.16
C LEU A 70 -0.74 16.91 -4.18
N HIS A 71 -0.65 18.01 -4.95
CA HIS A 71 -1.61 18.30 -6.01
C HIS A 71 -1.67 17.22 -7.08
N LEU A 72 -0.53 16.69 -7.51
CA LEU A 72 -0.51 15.56 -8.45
C LEU A 72 -1.09 14.28 -7.82
N GLY A 73 -0.76 14.01 -6.56
CA GLY A 73 -1.29 12.86 -5.84
C GLY A 73 -2.80 12.93 -5.64
N THR A 74 -3.36 14.09 -5.30
CA THR A 74 -4.82 14.27 -5.19
C THR A 74 -5.50 14.08 -6.53
N SER A 75 -4.95 14.64 -7.62
CA SER A 75 -5.49 14.42 -8.97
C SER A 75 -5.54 12.94 -9.35
N TYR A 76 -4.53 12.16 -8.99
CA TYR A 76 -4.57 10.69 -9.15
C TYR A 76 -5.67 10.04 -8.32
N LEU A 77 -5.82 10.43 -7.05
CA LEU A 77 -6.83 9.89 -6.15
C LEU A 77 -8.26 10.27 -6.58
N ASP A 78 -8.45 11.47 -7.11
CA ASP A 78 -9.75 11.97 -7.55
C ASP A 78 -10.28 11.24 -8.79
N VAL A 79 -9.39 10.85 -9.73
CA VAL A 79 -9.78 10.07 -10.92
C VAL A 79 -9.76 8.55 -10.65
N ASN A 80 -9.36 8.12 -9.47
CA ASN A 80 -9.36 6.71 -9.10
C ASN A 80 -10.78 6.25 -8.77
N GLU A 81 -11.44 5.61 -9.73
CA GLU A 81 -12.82 5.14 -9.60
C GLU A 81 -12.99 4.17 -8.42
N LEU A 82 -12.00 3.31 -8.18
CA LEU A 82 -12.01 2.39 -7.03
C LEU A 82 -12.17 3.16 -5.72
N ARG A 83 -11.36 4.19 -5.50
CA ARG A 83 -11.43 4.99 -4.27
C ARG A 83 -12.77 5.69 -4.13
N SER A 84 -13.25 6.37 -5.18
CA SER A 84 -14.48 7.16 -5.13
C SER A 84 -15.72 6.28 -4.85
N ARG A 85 -15.79 5.07 -5.40
CA ARG A 85 -16.87 4.11 -5.15
C ARG A 85 -16.77 3.44 -3.77
N ALA A 86 -15.57 3.39 -3.20
CA ALA A 86 -15.32 2.64 -1.96
C ALA A 86 -15.45 3.45 -0.67
N ILE A 87 -15.40 4.78 -0.71
CA ILE A 87 -15.33 5.65 0.48
C ILE A 87 -16.45 5.32 1.47
N ASN A 88 -17.71 5.37 1.05
CA ASN A 88 -18.85 5.16 1.94
C ASN A 88 -18.87 3.74 2.55
N TRP A 89 -18.44 2.74 1.79
CA TRP A 89 -18.36 1.36 2.26
C TRP A 89 -17.21 1.15 3.25
N ALA A 90 -16.09 1.86 3.03
CA ALA A 90 -14.95 1.84 3.94
C ALA A 90 -15.30 2.49 5.29
N ASP A 91 -15.97 3.65 5.26
CA ASP A 91 -16.45 4.34 6.47
C ASP A 91 -17.45 3.47 7.25
N ALA A 92 -18.40 2.85 6.54
CA ALA A 92 -19.38 1.94 7.15
C ALA A 92 -18.70 0.69 7.75
N LEU A 93 -17.66 0.15 7.09
CA LEU A 93 -16.89 -0.99 7.60
C LEU A 93 -16.10 -0.60 8.84
N ALA A 94 -15.41 0.55 8.86
CA ALA A 94 -14.68 1.04 10.02
C ALA A 94 -15.60 1.24 11.22
N SER A 95 -16.75 1.87 11.00
CA SER A 95 -17.76 2.11 12.05
C SER A 95 -18.31 0.80 12.64
N ARG A 96 -18.55 -0.23 11.82
CA ARG A 96 -19.10 -1.51 12.28
C ARG A 96 -18.08 -2.43 12.90
N SER A 97 -16.86 -2.46 12.37
CA SER A 97 -15.79 -3.32 12.89
C SER A 97 -15.07 -2.72 14.08
N GLY A 98 -15.13 -1.40 14.26
CA GLY A 98 -14.31 -0.68 15.23
C GLY A 98 -12.82 -0.67 14.90
N GLU A 99 -12.43 -0.97 13.64
CA GLU A 99 -11.06 -1.10 13.24
C GLU A 99 -10.70 -0.16 12.08
N ALA A 100 -9.40 0.12 11.90
CA ALA A 100 -8.93 0.91 10.76
C ALA A 100 -9.17 0.15 9.44
N VAL A 101 -9.61 0.87 8.40
CA VAL A 101 -9.86 0.31 7.07
C VAL A 101 -8.84 0.84 6.07
N ARG A 102 -8.30 -0.02 5.23
CA ARG A 102 -7.42 0.37 4.11
C ARG A 102 -7.94 -0.22 2.81
N ILE A 103 -7.77 0.54 1.72
CA ILE A 103 -7.97 0.06 0.36
C ILE A 103 -6.64 0.17 -0.36
N GLY A 104 -6.26 -0.90 -1.04
CA GLY A 104 -4.98 -0.98 -1.75
C GLY A 104 -5.12 -1.52 -3.15
N THR A 105 -4.20 -1.08 -4.01
CA THR A 105 -4.04 -1.56 -5.39
C THR A 105 -2.62 -2.05 -5.60
N LEU A 106 -2.38 -2.83 -6.66
CA LEU A 106 -1.04 -3.27 -7.04
C LEU A 106 -0.28 -2.12 -7.72
N LEU A 107 0.94 -1.85 -7.26
CA LEU A 107 1.87 -0.90 -7.86
C LEU A 107 3.31 -1.42 -7.74
N ASP A 108 4.00 -1.65 -8.84
CA ASP A 108 5.43 -2.01 -8.90
C ASP A 108 5.82 -3.10 -7.87
N GLY A 109 5.07 -4.21 -7.86
CA GLY A 109 5.33 -5.34 -6.94
C GLY A 109 5.05 -5.07 -5.46
N LYS A 110 4.27 -4.02 -5.15
CA LYS A 110 3.83 -3.65 -3.80
C LYS A 110 2.34 -3.30 -3.77
N VAL A 111 1.78 -3.22 -2.58
CA VAL A 111 0.43 -2.65 -2.40
C VAL A 111 0.56 -1.16 -2.18
N LEU A 112 -0.03 -0.35 -3.05
CA LEU A 112 -0.23 1.09 -2.80
C LEU A 112 -1.55 1.27 -2.05
N VAL A 113 -1.50 1.85 -0.86
CA VAL A 113 -2.70 2.25 -0.11
C VAL A 113 -3.29 3.51 -0.74
N VAL A 114 -4.48 3.41 -1.33
CA VAL A 114 -5.18 4.52 -2.01
C VAL A 114 -6.25 5.18 -1.14
N HIS A 115 -6.69 4.51 -0.08
CA HIS A 115 -7.65 5.04 0.90
C HIS A 115 -7.40 4.47 2.28
N HIS A 116 -7.61 5.28 3.32
CA HIS A 116 -7.49 4.89 4.72
C HIS A 116 -8.59 5.57 5.54
N VAL A 117 -9.29 4.79 6.33
CA VAL A 117 -10.22 5.26 7.36
C VAL A 117 -9.63 4.90 8.71
N PHE A 118 -9.51 5.89 9.56
CA PHE A 118 -9.01 5.69 10.93
C PHE A 118 -9.97 4.82 11.75
N ARG A 119 -9.39 4.09 12.70
CA ARG A 119 -10.19 3.40 13.71
C ARG A 119 -10.98 4.44 14.51
N PRO A 120 -12.28 4.21 14.78
CA PRO A 120 -13.13 5.16 15.47
C PRO A 120 -12.87 5.14 17.00
N ASP A 121 -11.67 5.52 17.41
CA ASP A 121 -11.27 5.70 18.80
C ASP A 121 -10.28 6.87 18.92
N ASP A 122 -9.94 7.25 20.16
CA ASP A 122 -9.05 8.38 20.46
C ASP A 122 -7.55 8.03 20.36
N SER A 123 -7.18 6.87 19.79
CA SER A 123 -5.77 6.49 19.64
C SER A 123 -5.07 7.33 18.56
N LEU A 124 -3.78 7.60 18.80
CA LEU A 124 -2.94 8.22 17.80
C LEU A 124 -2.76 7.27 16.61
N GLN A 125 -3.14 7.71 15.44
CA GLN A 125 -3.05 6.96 14.20
C GLN A 125 -2.36 7.82 13.13
N SER A 126 -1.55 7.20 12.28
CA SER A 126 -0.95 7.84 11.11
C SER A 126 -1.75 7.57 9.85
N LEU A 127 -1.78 8.54 8.93
CA LEU A 127 -2.42 8.36 7.64
C LEU A 127 -1.53 7.49 6.74
N ASP A 128 -2.09 6.39 6.24
CA ASP A 128 -1.36 5.42 5.41
C ASP A 128 -1.59 5.61 3.90
N VAL A 129 -2.37 6.60 3.47
CA VAL A 129 -2.54 6.87 2.02
C VAL A 129 -1.19 7.19 1.38
N GLY A 130 -0.86 6.48 0.31
CA GLY A 130 0.46 6.52 -0.33
C GLY A 130 1.48 5.54 0.24
N ALA A 131 1.19 4.84 1.35
CA ALA A 131 2.08 3.81 1.88
C ALA A 131 2.19 2.62 0.92
N LEU A 132 3.39 2.02 0.87
CA LEU A 132 3.69 0.84 0.08
C LEU A 132 3.88 -0.36 1.01
N LEU A 133 2.93 -1.32 0.97
CA LEU A 133 2.98 -2.52 1.80
C LEU A 133 3.58 -3.72 1.04
N PRO A 134 4.22 -4.66 1.74
CA PRO A 134 4.75 -5.87 1.12
C PRO A 134 3.61 -6.80 0.67
N LEU A 135 3.75 -7.38 -0.53
CA LEU A 135 2.72 -8.29 -1.08
C LEU A 135 2.60 -9.59 -0.27
N HIS A 136 3.72 -10.18 0.17
CA HIS A 136 3.72 -11.49 0.82
C HIS A 136 3.29 -11.45 2.30
N ALA A 137 3.47 -10.33 2.98
CA ALA A 137 3.29 -10.20 4.42
C ALA A 137 2.12 -9.28 4.82
N SER A 138 1.32 -8.81 3.88
CA SER A 138 0.09 -8.04 4.17
C SER A 138 -1.15 -8.76 3.66
N ALA A 139 -2.28 -8.63 4.35
CA ALA A 139 -3.54 -9.24 3.91
C ALA A 139 -3.99 -8.70 2.53
N LEU A 140 -3.89 -7.38 2.31
CA LEU A 140 -4.13 -6.75 1.00
C LEU A 140 -3.25 -7.37 -0.09
N GLY A 141 -1.96 -7.54 0.19
CA GLY A 141 -1.01 -8.11 -0.76
C GLY A 141 -1.30 -9.57 -1.10
N LYS A 142 -1.64 -10.39 -0.11
CA LYS A 142 -2.03 -11.79 -0.34
C LYS A 142 -3.29 -11.90 -1.19
N VAL A 143 -4.29 -11.01 -1.00
CA VAL A 143 -5.46 -10.95 -1.87
C VAL A 143 -5.03 -10.62 -3.30
N LEU A 144 -4.26 -9.56 -3.53
CA LEU A 144 -3.82 -9.17 -4.87
C LEU A 144 -3.03 -10.29 -5.55
N LEU A 145 -2.06 -10.91 -4.85
CA LEU A 145 -1.30 -12.06 -5.36
C LEU A 145 -2.15 -13.28 -5.68
N ALA A 146 -3.22 -13.52 -4.94
CA ALA A 146 -4.08 -14.66 -5.17
C ALA A 146 -4.80 -14.61 -6.52
N TYR A 147 -5.04 -13.42 -7.05
CA TYR A 147 -5.80 -13.20 -8.28
C TYR A 147 -4.98 -12.58 -9.42
N ASP A 148 -3.74 -12.13 -9.16
CA ASP A 148 -2.81 -11.65 -10.18
C ASP A 148 -1.69 -12.67 -10.39
N THR A 149 -1.78 -13.43 -11.50
CA THR A 149 -0.82 -14.50 -11.83
C THR A 149 0.55 -13.96 -12.22
N GLN A 150 0.61 -12.77 -12.81
CA GLN A 150 1.86 -12.13 -13.19
C GLN A 150 2.62 -11.65 -11.94
N ALA A 151 1.97 -10.89 -11.06
CA ALA A 151 2.57 -10.45 -9.80
C ALA A 151 3.03 -11.64 -8.94
N ALA A 152 2.24 -12.72 -8.91
CA ALA A 152 2.62 -13.95 -8.20
C ALA A 152 3.81 -14.68 -8.86
N ALA A 153 4.00 -14.59 -10.17
CA ALA A 153 5.17 -15.13 -10.86
C ALA A 153 6.43 -14.31 -10.59
N GLU A 154 6.36 -12.99 -10.70
CA GLU A 154 7.47 -12.07 -10.43
C GLU A 154 7.97 -12.21 -8.98
N LEU A 155 7.06 -12.35 -8.02
CA LEU A 155 7.42 -12.51 -6.61
C LEU A 155 8.14 -13.84 -6.32
N ARG A 156 7.95 -14.89 -7.14
CA ARG A 156 8.66 -16.18 -6.97
C ARG A 156 10.16 -16.07 -7.20
N GLU A 157 10.60 -15.12 -7.98
CA GLU A 157 12.00 -14.85 -8.30
C GLU A 157 12.65 -13.91 -7.29
N THR A 158 11.85 -13.38 -6.33
CA THR A 158 12.29 -12.41 -5.33
C THR A 158 12.41 -13.08 -3.97
N GLU A 159 13.45 -12.74 -3.23
CA GLU A 159 13.59 -13.15 -1.83
C GLU A 159 12.49 -12.51 -0.97
N LEU A 160 11.74 -13.34 -0.23
CA LEU A 160 10.70 -12.88 0.69
C LEU A 160 11.33 -12.43 2.00
N ALA A 161 11.45 -11.12 2.18
CA ALA A 161 12.09 -10.53 3.36
C ALA A 161 11.35 -10.90 4.65
N PRO A 162 12.03 -11.42 5.69
CA PRO A 162 11.44 -11.64 7.00
C PRO A 162 11.22 -10.28 7.70
N LEU A 163 9.98 -9.94 8.02
CA LEU A 163 9.63 -8.73 8.77
C LEU A 163 9.43 -9.05 10.25
N THR A 164 8.89 -10.23 10.52
CA THR A 164 8.72 -10.80 11.84
C THR A 164 9.06 -12.29 11.82
N ARG A 165 9.07 -12.92 12.99
CA ARG A 165 9.21 -14.39 13.09
C ARG A 165 8.02 -15.18 12.49
N ARG A 166 6.89 -14.50 12.19
CA ARG A 166 5.68 -15.12 11.60
C ARG A 166 5.54 -14.87 10.10
N THR A 167 6.39 -14.02 9.51
CA THR A 167 6.37 -13.75 8.07
C THR A 167 6.55 -15.04 7.26
N LEU A 168 5.73 -15.21 6.22
CA LEU A 168 5.89 -16.30 5.27
C LEU A 168 7.09 -16.00 4.35
N VAL A 169 8.20 -16.69 4.59
CA VAL A 169 9.48 -16.46 3.87
C VAL A 169 9.78 -17.50 2.79
N THR A 170 8.86 -18.43 2.53
CA THR A 170 9.05 -19.42 1.46
C THR A 170 7.93 -19.36 0.44
N THR A 171 8.28 -19.46 -0.84
CA THR A 171 7.33 -19.48 -1.96
C THR A 171 6.29 -20.61 -1.80
N ALA A 172 6.70 -21.76 -1.26
CA ALA A 172 5.81 -22.90 -1.04
C ALA A 172 4.74 -22.61 0.02
N ALA A 173 5.13 -21.93 1.14
CA ALA A 173 4.18 -21.54 2.19
C ALA A 173 3.22 -20.46 1.67
N LEU A 174 3.76 -19.45 0.99
CA LEU A 174 2.93 -18.41 0.38
C LEU A 174 1.93 -18.98 -0.63
N ARG A 175 2.36 -19.91 -1.52
CA ARG A 175 1.47 -20.55 -2.50
C ARG A 175 0.30 -21.27 -1.83
N ARG A 176 0.54 -22.02 -0.74
CA ARG A 176 -0.53 -22.67 0.04
C ARG A 176 -1.50 -21.66 0.61
N GLU A 177 -0.98 -20.54 1.11
CA GLU A 177 -1.82 -19.46 1.64
C GLU A 177 -2.67 -18.81 0.55
N LEU A 178 -2.09 -18.50 -0.63
CA LEU A 178 -2.85 -17.95 -1.76
C LEU A 178 -3.94 -18.91 -2.29
N THR A 179 -3.76 -20.22 -2.16
CA THR A 179 -4.80 -21.20 -2.47
C THR A 179 -5.97 -21.05 -1.51
N LYS A 180 -5.72 -20.96 -0.20
CA LYS A 180 -6.77 -20.72 0.79
C LYS A 180 -7.50 -19.40 0.57
N VAL A 181 -6.76 -18.35 0.19
CA VAL A 181 -7.38 -17.05 -0.14
C VAL A 181 -8.40 -17.19 -1.27
N ARG A 182 -8.07 -17.96 -2.31
CA ARG A 182 -9.03 -18.23 -3.41
C ARG A 182 -10.24 -19.07 -2.97
N GLU A 183 -10.03 -20.04 -2.08
CA GLU A 183 -11.08 -20.92 -1.56
C GLU A 183 -12.04 -20.17 -0.62
N HIS A 184 -11.50 -19.34 0.28
CA HIS A 184 -12.30 -18.64 1.29
C HIS A 184 -12.81 -17.26 0.82
N GLY A 185 -12.21 -16.69 -0.22
CA GLY A 185 -12.54 -15.34 -0.72
C GLY A 185 -11.99 -14.20 0.14
N TYR A 186 -11.13 -14.48 1.11
CA TYR A 186 -10.42 -13.48 1.91
C TYR A 186 -9.02 -13.95 2.29
N ALA A 187 -8.14 -13.01 2.65
CA ALA A 187 -6.83 -13.27 3.23
C ALA A 187 -6.78 -12.76 4.67
N ALA A 188 -6.01 -13.44 5.51
CA ALA A 188 -5.61 -12.94 6.82
C ALA A 188 -4.09 -12.81 6.90
N GLU A 189 -3.65 -11.80 7.63
CA GLU A 189 -2.27 -11.60 8.06
C GLU A 189 -2.28 -11.48 9.57
N ILE A 190 -1.47 -12.29 10.26
CA ILE A 190 -1.44 -12.34 11.72
C ILE A 190 0.00 -12.21 12.18
N GLU A 191 0.38 -11.00 12.58
CA GLU A 191 1.72 -10.64 13.03
C GLU A 191 2.83 -10.93 11.99
N GLU A 192 2.50 -10.97 10.70
CA GLU A 192 3.48 -11.23 9.65
C GLU A 192 4.23 -9.97 9.22
N SER A 193 3.58 -8.82 9.21
CA SER A 193 4.18 -7.52 8.91
C SER A 193 4.61 -6.77 10.17
N THR A 194 3.83 -6.85 11.24
CA THR A 194 4.07 -6.15 12.51
C THR A 194 3.57 -7.01 13.68
N LEU A 195 4.40 -7.22 14.69
CA LEU A 195 4.02 -7.95 15.90
C LEU A 195 2.86 -7.25 16.63
N GLY A 196 1.94 -8.03 17.17
CA GLY A 196 0.75 -7.54 17.87
C GLY A 196 -0.37 -7.04 16.95
N GLN A 197 -0.18 -7.02 15.62
CA GLN A 197 -1.18 -6.61 14.65
C GLN A 197 -1.67 -7.78 13.80
N ALA A 198 -2.93 -7.67 13.36
CA ALA A 198 -3.51 -8.55 12.35
C ALA A 198 -4.32 -7.73 11.35
N SER A 199 -4.54 -8.30 10.17
CA SER A 199 -5.36 -7.72 9.11
C SER A 199 -6.18 -8.81 8.43
N ILE A 200 -7.40 -8.45 8.00
CA ILE A 200 -8.27 -9.30 7.18
C ILE A 200 -8.63 -8.51 5.92
N ALA A 201 -8.46 -9.10 4.74
CA ALA A 201 -8.70 -8.42 3.47
C ALA A 201 -9.52 -9.27 2.51
N ALA A 202 -10.33 -8.61 1.65
CA ALA A 202 -11.10 -9.25 0.60
C ALA A 202 -10.91 -8.54 -0.75
N PRO A 203 -11.07 -9.27 -1.90
CA PRO A 203 -10.85 -8.72 -3.23
C PRO A 203 -11.99 -7.80 -3.65
N ILE A 204 -11.64 -6.66 -4.22
CA ILE A 204 -12.56 -5.78 -4.94
C ILE A 204 -12.43 -6.06 -6.43
N ARG A 205 -13.55 -6.37 -7.07
CA ARG A 205 -13.62 -6.71 -8.50
C ARG A 205 -14.19 -5.54 -9.29
N GLY A 206 -13.60 -5.26 -10.44
CA GLY A 206 -14.12 -4.32 -11.40
C GLY A 206 -15.01 -4.99 -12.45
N TYR A 207 -15.34 -4.22 -13.48
CA TYR A 207 -16.04 -4.70 -14.65
C TYR A 207 -15.32 -5.93 -15.26
N GLY A 208 -16.07 -6.97 -15.60
CA GLY A 208 -15.50 -8.22 -16.11
C GLY A 208 -14.93 -9.17 -15.04
N GLY A 209 -15.05 -8.84 -13.73
CA GLY A 209 -14.71 -9.74 -12.62
C GLY A 209 -13.23 -9.78 -12.25
N LEU A 210 -12.38 -8.99 -12.90
CA LEU A 210 -10.97 -8.87 -12.54
C LEU A 210 -10.81 -8.16 -11.20
N VAL A 211 -9.87 -8.62 -10.37
CA VAL A 211 -9.54 -7.95 -9.11
C VAL A 211 -8.74 -6.68 -9.42
N VAL A 212 -9.32 -5.52 -9.07
CA VAL A 212 -8.73 -4.19 -9.30
C VAL A 212 -8.13 -3.58 -8.03
N GLY A 213 -8.42 -4.19 -6.89
CA GLY A 213 -7.92 -3.77 -5.58
C GLY A 213 -8.38 -4.72 -4.49
N ALA A 214 -8.10 -4.34 -3.25
CA ALA A 214 -8.55 -5.06 -2.07
C ALA A 214 -8.91 -4.07 -0.96
N ILE A 215 -9.86 -4.45 -0.09
CA ILE A 215 -10.20 -3.72 1.14
C ILE A 215 -9.80 -4.57 2.34
N SER A 216 -9.31 -3.94 3.40
CA SER A 216 -8.96 -4.62 4.64
C SER A 216 -9.38 -3.86 5.88
N ILE A 217 -9.59 -4.59 6.97
CA ILE A 217 -9.51 -4.06 8.33
C ILE A 217 -8.15 -4.41 8.92
N THR A 218 -7.64 -3.56 9.82
CA THR A 218 -6.36 -3.75 10.51
C THR A 218 -6.48 -3.30 11.96
N GLY A 219 -6.01 -4.12 12.89
CA GLY A 219 -6.07 -3.83 14.31
C GLY A 219 -5.21 -4.76 15.15
N ALA A 220 -5.40 -4.74 16.48
CA ALA A 220 -4.69 -5.61 17.39
C ALA A 220 -5.11 -7.07 17.19
N VAL A 221 -4.14 -7.99 17.31
CA VAL A 221 -4.35 -9.42 17.05
C VAL A 221 -5.43 -10.04 17.93
N ASP A 222 -5.52 -9.62 19.19
CA ASP A 222 -6.51 -10.11 20.15
C ASP A 222 -7.95 -9.71 19.81
N ARG A 223 -8.14 -8.61 19.10
CA ARG A 223 -9.47 -8.18 18.62
C ARG A 223 -9.88 -8.85 17.31
N LEU A 224 -8.94 -8.97 16.35
CA LEU A 224 -9.24 -9.55 15.06
C LEU A 224 -9.20 -11.08 15.05
N CYS A 225 -8.45 -11.68 16.00
CA CYS A 225 -8.19 -13.12 16.10
C CYS A 225 -8.37 -13.61 17.54
N PRO A 226 -9.56 -13.48 18.15
CA PRO A 226 -9.80 -13.78 19.56
C PRO A 226 -9.62 -15.27 19.90
N SER A 227 -9.67 -16.15 18.90
CA SER A 227 -9.53 -17.60 19.08
C SER A 227 -8.30 -18.12 18.34
N THR A 228 -7.28 -18.53 19.11
CA THR A 228 -6.15 -19.37 18.67
C THR A 228 -5.58 -19.08 17.25
N GLY A 229 -5.33 -17.80 16.93
CA GLY A 229 -4.64 -17.43 15.69
C GLY A 229 -5.48 -17.60 14.41
N LYS A 230 -6.81 -17.55 14.53
CA LYS A 230 -7.73 -17.52 13.39
C LYS A 230 -8.52 -16.21 13.40
N PRO A 231 -8.79 -15.64 12.20
CA PRO A 231 -9.64 -14.47 12.08
C PRO A 231 -11.03 -14.72 12.66
N ASP A 232 -11.61 -13.67 13.27
CA ASP A 232 -13.02 -13.69 13.65
C ASP A 232 -13.89 -13.86 12.38
N PRO A 233 -14.76 -14.89 12.31
CA PRO A 233 -15.59 -15.13 11.14
C PRO A 233 -16.53 -13.97 10.81
N ALA A 234 -17.07 -13.28 11.82
CA ALA A 234 -17.98 -12.15 11.62
C ALA A 234 -17.25 -10.95 11.01
N LEU A 235 -15.99 -10.70 11.43
CA LEU A 235 -15.15 -9.67 10.83
C LEU A 235 -14.74 -10.03 9.40
N ALA A 236 -14.41 -11.30 9.13
CA ALA A 236 -14.10 -11.76 7.77
C ALA A 236 -15.31 -11.58 6.84
N GLU A 237 -16.51 -11.95 7.28
CA GLU A 237 -17.76 -11.74 6.54
C GLU A 237 -18.04 -10.25 6.31
N ALA A 238 -17.83 -9.39 7.29
CA ALA A 238 -18.02 -7.95 7.15
C ALA A 238 -17.11 -7.34 6.09
N VAL A 239 -15.83 -7.76 6.04
CA VAL A 239 -14.87 -7.33 5.01
C VAL A 239 -15.27 -7.84 3.62
N GLN A 240 -15.68 -9.11 3.50
CA GLN A 240 -16.16 -9.69 2.23
C GLN A 240 -17.42 -8.97 1.72
N ASN A 241 -18.38 -8.68 2.59
CA ASN A 241 -19.58 -7.94 2.26
C ASN A 241 -19.25 -6.53 1.75
N ALA A 242 -18.36 -5.79 2.42
CA ALA A 242 -17.93 -4.47 1.97
C ALA A 242 -17.25 -4.56 0.59
N ALA A 243 -16.34 -5.50 0.39
CA ALA A 243 -15.68 -5.74 -0.89
C ALA A 243 -16.67 -6.05 -2.02
N GLN A 244 -17.70 -6.86 -1.73
CA GLN A 244 -18.75 -7.22 -2.70
C GLN A 244 -19.60 -6.00 -3.08
N MET A 245 -19.95 -5.15 -2.12
CA MET A 245 -20.74 -3.95 -2.40
C MET A 245 -19.95 -2.96 -3.26
N ILE A 246 -18.67 -2.71 -2.93
CA ILE A 246 -17.78 -1.89 -3.77
C ILE A 246 -17.67 -2.47 -5.18
N SER A 247 -17.52 -3.78 -5.30
CA SER A 247 -17.41 -4.46 -6.59
C SER A 247 -18.67 -4.27 -7.44
N ARG A 248 -19.86 -4.30 -6.84
CA ARG A 248 -21.13 -4.01 -7.54
C ARG A 248 -21.17 -2.57 -8.05
N ASP A 249 -20.73 -1.61 -7.22
CA ASP A 249 -20.67 -0.19 -7.60
C ASP A 249 -19.66 0.07 -8.73
N LEU A 250 -18.66 -0.80 -8.88
CA LEU A 250 -17.70 -0.82 -9.99
C LEU A 250 -18.18 -1.61 -11.21
N GLY A 251 -19.44 -2.07 -11.22
CA GLY A 251 -20.03 -2.77 -12.35
C GLY A 251 -19.64 -4.25 -12.46
N ALA A 252 -19.11 -4.85 -11.40
CA ALA A 252 -18.91 -6.30 -11.37
C ALA A 252 -20.27 -7.01 -11.39
N GLY A 253 -20.41 -8.04 -12.25
CA GLY A 253 -21.59 -8.90 -12.29
C GLY A 253 -21.80 -9.65 -10.94
N ARG A 254 -22.96 -10.32 -10.79
CA ARG A 254 -23.17 -11.23 -9.64
C ARG A 254 -22.21 -12.43 -9.77
N TRP A 255 -21.46 -12.68 -8.76
CA TRP A 255 -20.55 -13.84 -8.60
C TRP A 255 -21.12 -14.79 -7.56
#